data_dcc320460c91be59a71a5122c2a0b638
#
_entry.id   dcc320460c91be59a71a5122c2a0b638
#
_cell.length_a   1.000
_cell.length_b   1.000
_cell.length_c   1.000
_cell.angle_alpha   90.00
_cell.angle_beta   90.00
_cell.angle_gamma   90.00
#
_symmetry.space_group_name_H-M   'P 1'
#
loop_
_entity.id
_entity.type
_entity.pdbx_description
1 polymer ?
#
loop_
_entity_poly.entity_id
_entity_poly.type
_entity_poly.pdbx_seq_one_letter_code
_entity_poly.pdbx_strand_id
1 'polypeptide(L)'
;MAKLRMRLPRVLALVSLLALLGVGVPGALAQKPLVSAVTAVGMTVADMDRSLEFYSKVLPFEKVSDVEVTGAEYERLQGVFGLRMRVVRMKLGDELIELSEYLASRGRPIPVDSRSHDRWFQHVAIIVSDMDQAYRWLSEHKVAHASSGPQRLPAWNKNAGGIRAFYFKDPDGHPLEILEFPPGKGDPKWHRPAGRLFLGIDHTAIVVADTDASLRFYRDVLGLRVVGESENYGTEQEHLNNVFGARLRITALRAPSGPGIELLEYLAPRDGRPMPPDAKANDLLHWQTRLVTGDAAAAALAARVAKAAFVSPGVIVIPDRGLGFGRGFLVRDPDGHALEIVEP
;
A
#
# COMPACT_ATOMS: atom_id res chain seq x y z
N MET A 1 43.64 -21.13 -84.42
CA MET A 1 42.95 -20.47 -83.29
C MET A 1 42.03 -21.49 -82.64
N ALA A 2 42.49 -22.15 -81.55
CA ALA A 2 41.81 -23.23 -80.90
C ALA A 2 41.06 -22.67 -79.65
N LYS A 3 39.72 -22.91 -79.56
CA LYS A 3 38.92 -22.57 -78.39
C LYS A 3 38.94 -23.74 -77.46
N LEU A 4 39.62 -23.52 -76.30
CA LEU A 4 39.68 -24.42 -75.18
C LEU A 4 38.37 -24.32 -74.39
N ARG A 5 37.58 -25.41 -74.35
CA ARG A 5 36.40 -25.53 -73.51
C ARG A 5 36.80 -26.21 -72.18
N MET A 6 36.76 -25.45 -71.06
CA MET A 6 36.96 -25.95 -69.73
C MET A 6 35.63 -26.52 -69.23
N ARG A 7 35.65 -27.79 -68.82
CA ARG A 7 34.53 -28.47 -68.12
C ARG A 7 34.70 -28.28 -66.58
N LEU A 8 33.73 -27.69 -65.93
CA LEU A 8 33.63 -27.69 -64.46
C LEU A 8 33.03 -29.02 -63.96
N PRO A 9 33.53 -29.57 -62.86
CA PRO A 9 32.90 -30.73 -62.18
C PRO A 9 31.69 -30.35 -61.39
N ARG A 10 30.67 -31.19 -61.43
CA ARG A 10 29.47 -31.12 -60.60
C ARG A 10 29.81 -31.52 -59.18
N VAL A 11 29.71 -30.61 -58.23
CA VAL A 11 29.74 -30.90 -56.76
C VAL A 11 28.35 -31.31 -56.36
N LEU A 12 28.20 -32.57 -55.89
CA LEU A 12 26.99 -33.04 -55.21
C LEU A 12 26.90 -32.33 -53.84
N ALA A 13 25.86 -31.53 -53.64
CA ALA A 13 25.53 -31.00 -52.30
C ALA A 13 24.74 -32.05 -51.52
N LEU A 14 25.37 -32.62 -50.49
CA LEU A 14 24.71 -33.44 -49.48
C LEU A 14 23.91 -32.50 -48.56
N VAL A 15 22.58 -32.55 -48.65
CA VAL A 15 21.70 -31.83 -47.72
C VAL A 15 21.56 -32.72 -46.46
N SER A 16 22.27 -32.35 -45.39
CA SER A 16 22.10 -32.96 -44.07
C SER A 16 20.84 -32.38 -43.43
N LEU A 17 19.81 -33.21 -43.28
CA LEU A 17 18.59 -32.90 -42.58
C LEU A 17 18.87 -32.96 -41.06
N LEU A 18 19.19 -31.80 -40.40
CA LEU A 18 19.22 -31.74 -38.95
C LEU A 18 17.77 -31.70 -38.44
N ALA A 19 17.34 -32.82 -37.86
CA ALA A 19 16.13 -32.85 -37.07
C ALA A 19 16.33 -32.00 -35.80
N LEU A 20 15.76 -30.81 -35.75
CA LEU A 20 15.64 -30.03 -34.50
C LEU A 20 14.67 -30.77 -33.59
N LEU A 21 15.22 -31.52 -32.67
CA LEU A 21 14.50 -31.93 -31.44
C LEU A 21 14.15 -30.67 -30.69
N GLY A 22 12.91 -30.24 -30.78
CA GLY A 22 12.34 -29.19 -29.97
C GLY A 22 12.40 -29.57 -28.49
N VAL A 23 13.46 -29.17 -27.81
CA VAL A 23 13.48 -29.16 -26.33
C VAL A 23 12.47 -28.12 -25.93
N GLY A 24 11.25 -28.55 -25.58
CA GLY A 24 10.25 -27.70 -24.97
C GLY A 24 10.87 -27.07 -23.74
N VAL A 25 11.01 -25.75 -23.73
CA VAL A 25 11.35 -24.98 -22.55
C VAL A 25 10.28 -25.33 -21.51
N PRO A 26 10.62 -25.94 -20.36
CA PRO A 26 9.61 -26.18 -19.33
C PRO A 26 9.02 -24.84 -19.00
N GLY A 27 7.68 -24.74 -19.13
CA GLY A 27 6.95 -23.54 -18.79
C GLY A 27 7.40 -23.09 -17.39
N ALA A 28 7.85 -21.85 -17.28
CA ALA A 28 8.23 -21.27 -16.00
C ALA A 28 7.04 -21.49 -15.05
N LEU A 29 7.23 -22.37 -14.07
CA LEU A 29 6.27 -22.56 -12.99
C LEU A 29 6.07 -21.16 -12.40
N ALA A 30 4.86 -20.63 -12.47
CA ALA A 30 4.53 -19.31 -11.91
C ALA A 30 4.99 -19.33 -10.44
N GLN A 31 6.03 -18.57 -10.15
CA GLN A 31 6.61 -18.55 -8.83
C GLN A 31 5.53 -18.07 -7.87
N LYS A 32 5.27 -18.84 -6.81
CA LYS A 32 4.26 -18.49 -5.81
C LYS A 32 4.61 -17.10 -5.25
N PRO A 33 3.66 -16.18 -5.18
CA PRO A 33 3.94 -14.85 -4.65
C PRO A 33 4.49 -14.96 -3.22
N LEU A 34 5.50 -14.16 -2.90
CA LEU A 34 6.08 -14.13 -1.55
C LEU A 34 5.08 -13.65 -0.51
N VAL A 35 4.18 -12.75 -0.91
CA VAL A 35 3.12 -12.20 -0.06
C VAL A 35 1.79 -12.84 -0.43
N SER A 36 1.09 -13.36 0.58
CA SER A 36 -0.22 -14.01 0.44
C SER A 36 -1.39 -13.11 0.84
N ALA A 37 -1.16 -12.12 1.67
CA ALA A 37 -2.22 -11.22 2.16
C ALA A 37 -1.67 -9.86 2.60
N VAL A 38 -2.54 -8.84 2.50
CA VAL A 38 -2.47 -7.60 3.28
C VAL A 38 -3.46 -7.77 4.43
N THR A 39 -3.00 -7.72 5.69
CA THR A 39 -3.86 -8.06 6.84
C THR A 39 -4.20 -6.87 7.73
N ALA A 40 -3.42 -5.81 7.69
CA ALA A 40 -3.71 -4.58 8.43
C ALA A 40 -2.95 -3.40 7.84
N VAL A 41 -3.48 -2.20 8.07
CA VAL A 41 -2.75 -0.94 7.88
C VAL A 41 -2.54 -0.32 9.26
N GLY A 42 -1.27 -0.18 9.64
CA GLY A 42 -0.86 0.35 10.94
C GLY A 42 -0.57 1.85 10.89
N MET A 43 -0.88 2.54 11.99
CA MET A 43 -0.60 3.97 12.20
C MET A 43 -0.05 4.17 13.61
N THR A 44 0.96 5.04 13.74
CA THR A 44 1.44 5.47 15.06
C THR A 44 0.61 6.65 15.55
N VAL A 45 -0.01 6.51 16.72
CA VAL A 45 -0.90 7.52 17.33
C VAL A 45 -0.28 8.14 18.57
N ALA A 46 -0.65 9.39 18.85
CA ALA A 46 -0.12 10.13 20.00
C ALA A 46 -0.82 9.79 21.32
N ASP A 47 -2.09 9.40 21.26
CA ASP A 47 -2.96 9.10 22.39
C ASP A 47 -3.98 8.05 21.96
N MET A 48 -3.85 6.84 22.50
CA MET A 48 -4.67 5.70 22.10
C MET A 48 -6.14 5.90 22.49
N ASP A 49 -6.43 6.47 23.65
CA ASP A 49 -7.81 6.60 24.11
C ASP A 49 -8.58 7.62 23.24
N ARG A 50 -7.93 8.72 22.86
CA ARG A 50 -8.47 9.70 21.89
C ARG A 50 -8.68 9.07 20.53
N SER A 51 -7.72 8.27 20.06
CA SER A 51 -7.85 7.58 18.76
C SER A 51 -8.97 6.54 18.80
N LEU A 52 -9.09 5.76 19.88
CA LEU A 52 -10.18 4.80 20.04
C LEU A 52 -11.55 5.48 20.06
N GLU A 53 -11.67 6.64 20.72
CA GLU A 53 -12.91 7.42 20.69
C GLU A 53 -13.29 7.83 19.25
N PHE A 54 -12.33 8.34 18.48
CA PHE A 54 -12.56 8.73 17.09
C PHE A 54 -12.94 7.53 16.22
N TYR A 55 -12.12 6.48 16.23
CA TYR A 55 -12.33 5.32 15.35
C TYR A 55 -13.56 4.49 15.74
N SER A 56 -14.04 4.55 16.97
CA SER A 56 -15.26 3.81 17.38
C SER A 56 -16.54 4.64 17.36
N LYS A 57 -16.47 5.97 17.49
CA LYS A 57 -17.67 6.83 17.55
C LYS A 57 -17.92 7.61 16.27
N VAL A 58 -16.86 8.08 15.59
CA VAL A 58 -16.97 8.82 14.32
C VAL A 58 -16.93 7.85 13.15
N LEU A 59 -16.02 6.90 13.18
CA LEU A 59 -15.91 5.80 12.24
C LEU A 59 -16.24 4.50 13.00
N PRO A 60 -17.26 3.72 12.64
CA PRO A 60 -17.77 2.62 13.48
C PRO A 60 -16.86 1.38 13.42
N PHE A 61 -15.57 1.56 13.74
CA PHE A 61 -14.65 0.46 13.92
C PHE A 61 -14.90 -0.26 15.26
N GLU A 62 -14.81 -1.56 15.25
CA GLU A 62 -14.92 -2.41 16.42
C GLU A 62 -13.52 -2.79 16.93
N LYS A 63 -13.27 -2.65 18.22
CA LYS A 63 -12.01 -3.06 18.85
C LYS A 63 -11.92 -4.60 18.88
N VAL A 64 -10.86 -5.15 18.29
CA VAL A 64 -10.61 -6.60 18.21
C VAL A 64 -9.62 -7.07 19.27
N SER A 65 -8.55 -6.30 19.48
CA SER A 65 -7.53 -6.60 20.49
C SER A 65 -6.92 -5.32 21.04
N ASP A 66 -6.35 -5.42 22.25
CA ASP A 66 -5.68 -4.31 22.93
C ASP A 66 -4.57 -4.94 23.78
N VAL A 67 -3.32 -4.75 23.35
CA VAL A 67 -2.15 -5.39 23.96
C VAL A 67 -1.04 -4.38 24.19
N GLU A 68 -0.27 -4.60 25.24
CA GLU A 68 0.95 -3.85 25.48
C GLU A 68 2.14 -4.79 25.26
N VAL A 69 3.14 -4.32 24.51
CA VAL A 69 4.36 -5.07 24.21
C VAL A 69 5.60 -4.28 24.63
N THR A 70 6.63 -5.01 25.04
CA THR A 70 7.93 -4.52 25.46
C THR A 70 8.97 -5.62 25.28
N GLY A 71 10.23 -5.28 25.23
CA GLY A 71 11.33 -6.25 25.11
C GLY A 71 12.18 -6.07 23.85
N ALA A 72 13.35 -6.69 23.90
CA ALA A 72 14.39 -6.50 22.89
C ALA A 72 13.97 -6.96 21.47
N GLU A 73 13.07 -7.94 21.36
CA GLU A 73 12.51 -8.40 20.09
C GLU A 73 11.65 -7.33 19.42
N TYR A 74 10.79 -6.66 20.18
CA TYR A 74 9.96 -5.56 19.67
C TYR A 74 10.79 -4.32 19.37
N GLU A 75 11.81 -4.01 20.22
CA GLU A 75 12.76 -2.93 19.94
C GLU A 75 13.48 -3.15 18.61
N ARG A 76 13.96 -4.37 18.37
CA ARG A 76 14.62 -4.74 17.12
C ARG A 76 13.67 -4.78 15.93
N LEU A 77 12.42 -5.21 16.15
CA LEU A 77 11.41 -5.23 15.08
C LEU A 77 11.13 -3.81 14.60
N GLN A 78 10.85 -2.89 15.51
CA GLN A 78 10.44 -1.52 15.19
C GLN A 78 11.63 -0.52 15.05
N GLY A 79 12.86 -0.95 15.41
CA GLY A 79 14.01 -0.06 15.39
C GLY A 79 13.94 1.07 16.42
N VAL A 80 13.23 0.88 17.53
CA VAL A 80 13.03 1.87 18.59
C VAL A 80 13.53 1.31 19.92
N PHE A 81 14.61 1.89 20.44
CA PHE A 81 15.19 1.46 21.70
C PHE A 81 14.33 1.89 22.91
N GLY A 82 14.26 1.04 23.94
CA GLY A 82 13.46 1.28 25.15
C GLY A 82 11.96 1.28 24.87
N LEU A 83 11.53 0.54 23.86
CA LEU A 83 10.13 0.48 23.43
C LEU A 83 9.24 -0.09 24.52
N ARG A 84 8.16 0.63 24.81
CA ARG A 84 6.94 0.17 25.46
C ARG A 84 5.78 0.68 24.62
N MET A 85 5.03 -0.22 23.99
CA MET A 85 4.04 0.13 22.96
C MET A 85 2.71 -0.54 23.26
N ARG A 86 1.62 0.24 23.24
CA ARG A 86 0.25 -0.26 23.24
C ARG A 86 -0.20 -0.39 21.80
N VAL A 87 -0.71 -1.55 21.43
CA VAL A 87 -1.19 -1.84 20.08
C VAL A 87 -2.64 -2.28 20.14
N VAL A 88 -3.50 -1.55 19.42
CA VAL A 88 -4.92 -1.86 19.34
C VAL A 88 -5.30 -2.15 17.89
N ARG A 89 -5.92 -3.31 17.68
CA ARG A 89 -6.52 -3.65 16.39
C ARG A 89 -7.97 -3.29 16.37
N MET A 90 -8.37 -2.64 15.31
CA MET A 90 -9.76 -2.26 15.08
C MET A 90 -10.23 -2.75 13.72
N LYS A 91 -11.46 -3.19 13.65
CA LYS A 91 -12.08 -3.83 12.47
C LYS A 91 -13.21 -2.96 11.92
N LEU A 92 -13.23 -2.79 10.59
CA LEU A 92 -14.37 -2.25 9.87
C LEU A 92 -14.67 -3.16 8.66
N GLY A 93 -15.88 -3.73 8.61
CA GLY A 93 -16.18 -4.78 7.63
C GLY A 93 -15.33 -6.02 7.89
N ASP A 94 -14.52 -6.42 6.92
CA ASP A 94 -13.60 -7.55 7.02
C ASP A 94 -12.15 -7.11 7.27
N GLU A 95 -11.86 -5.82 7.17
CA GLU A 95 -10.52 -5.28 7.17
C GLU A 95 -10.12 -4.71 8.55
N LEU A 96 -8.81 -4.67 8.79
CA LEU A 96 -8.22 -4.22 10.05
C LEU A 96 -7.33 -3.00 9.85
N ILE A 97 -7.40 -2.09 10.81
CA ILE A 97 -6.32 -1.14 11.11
C ILE A 97 -5.64 -1.53 12.42
N GLU A 98 -4.40 -1.09 12.57
CA GLU A 98 -3.64 -1.27 13.80
C GLU A 98 -3.12 0.07 14.30
N LEU A 99 -3.55 0.48 15.47
CA LEU A 99 -3.11 1.72 16.12
C LEU A 99 -1.99 1.38 17.10
N SER A 100 -0.87 2.10 17.03
CA SER A 100 0.29 1.89 17.90
C SER A 100 0.64 3.17 18.64
N GLU A 101 0.55 3.16 19.97
CA GLU A 101 1.02 4.24 20.83
C GLU A 101 2.33 3.85 21.52
N TYR A 102 3.37 4.65 21.30
CA TYR A 102 4.66 4.48 21.98
C TYR A 102 4.62 5.17 23.35
N LEU A 103 4.39 4.39 24.41
CA LEU A 103 4.20 4.90 25.77
C LEU A 103 5.47 5.46 26.40
N ALA A 104 6.64 4.91 26.04
CA ALA A 104 7.93 5.35 26.58
C ALA A 104 8.65 6.32 25.65
N SER A 105 8.86 5.96 24.38
CA SER A 105 9.67 6.73 23.43
C SER A 105 8.77 7.41 22.42
N ARG A 106 8.08 8.49 22.80
CA ARG A 106 7.22 9.25 21.88
C ARG A 106 8.04 9.88 20.77
N GLY A 107 7.51 9.83 19.55
CA GLY A 107 8.14 10.40 18.37
C GLY A 107 7.61 11.80 18.03
N ARG A 108 7.97 12.26 16.85
CA ARG A 108 7.64 13.60 16.34
C ARG A 108 6.21 13.63 15.79
N PRO A 109 5.51 14.79 15.88
CA PRO A 109 4.21 14.98 15.23
C PRO A 109 4.34 14.98 13.71
N ILE A 110 3.21 14.77 13.03
CA ILE A 110 3.11 15.00 11.59
C ILE A 110 3.37 16.49 11.32
N PRO A 111 4.23 16.86 10.35
CA PRO A 111 4.46 18.26 10.02
C PRO A 111 3.13 18.97 9.66
N VAL A 112 2.85 20.10 10.29
CA VAL A 112 1.58 20.83 10.13
C VAL A 112 1.34 21.31 8.70
N ASP A 113 2.40 21.50 7.95
CA ASP A 113 2.43 21.91 6.54
C ASP A 113 2.45 20.73 5.56
N SER A 114 2.18 19.51 6.03
CA SER A 114 2.10 18.32 5.18
C SER A 114 1.04 18.47 4.10
N ARG A 115 1.40 18.08 2.88
CA ARG A 115 0.55 18.15 1.69
C ARG A 115 0.29 16.75 1.14
N SER A 116 -0.80 16.58 0.40
CA SER A 116 -1.20 15.28 -0.15
C SER A 116 -0.25 14.71 -1.21
N HIS A 117 0.73 15.47 -1.69
CA HIS A 117 1.77 15.02 -2.61
C HIS A 117 3.16 14.88 -1.97
N ASP A 118 3.29 15.09 -0.66
CA ASP A 118 4.51 14.71 0.06
C ASP A 118 4.64 13.20 0.09
N ARG A 119 5.86 12.64 -0.04
CA ARG A 119 6.07 11.20 -0.18
C ARG A 119 5.84 10.40 1.10
N TRP A 120 5.59 11.04 2.22
CA TRP A 120 5.10 10.37 3.44
C TRP A 120 3.57 10.32 3.52
N PHE A 121 2.86 10.91 2.52
CA PHE A 121 1.41 10.83 2.49
C PHE A 121 0.97 9.38 2.27
N GLN A 122 0.17 8.91 3.20
CA GLN A 122 -0.52 7.65 3.12
C GLN A 122 -1.94 7.83 3.64
N HIS A 123 -2.91 7.15 3.05
CA HIS A 123 -4.27 7.12 3.55
C HIS A 123 -4.87 5.71 3.54
N VAL A 124 -5.96 5.55 4.26
CA VAL A 124 -6.86 4.39 4.22
C VAL A 124 -8.16 4.83 3.55
N ALA A 125 -8.59 4.12 2.50
CA ALA A 125 -9.84 4.37 1.79
C ALA A 125 -10.97 3.54 2.37
N ILE A 126 -11.91 4.21 3.04
CA ILE A 126 -13.07 3.65 3.70
C ILE A 126 -14.26 3.75 2.74
N ILE A 127 -14.86 2.63 2.39
CA ILE A 127 -16.00 2.60 1.49
C ILE A 127 -17.27 2.99 2.22
N VAL A 128 -18.05 3.87 1.59
CA VAL A 128 -19.34 4.30 2.10
C VAL A 128 -20.46 3.94 1.12
N SER A 129 -21.66 3.69 1.65
CA SER A 129 -22.85 3.39 0.86
C SER A 129 -23.53 4.64 0.30
N ASP A 130 -23.25 5.82 0.87
CA ASP A 130 -23.82 7.11 0.48
C ASP A 130 -22.82 8.21 0.88
N MET A 131 -22.19 8.84 -0.11
CA MET A 131 -21.21 9.90 0.10
C MET A 131 -21.80 11.14 0.77
N ASP A 132 -23.01 11.52 0.41
CA ASP A 132 -23.63 12.75 0.94
C ASP A 132 -24.00 12.57 2.42
N GLN A 133 -24.48 11.38 2.79
CA GLN A 133 -24.77 11.04 4.17
C GLN A 133 -23.47 10.94 5.00
N ALA A 134 -22.44 10.27 4.46
CA ALA A 134 -21.15 10.13 5.14
C ALA A 134 -20.46 11.48 5.33
N TYR A 135 -20.48 12.35 4.33
CA TYR A 135 -19.89 13.68 4.43
C TYR A 135 -20.63 14.55 5.47
N ARG A 136 -21.97 14.53 5.51
CA ARG A 136 -22.74 15.23 6.55
C ARG A 136 -22.37 14.72 7.95
N TRP A 137 -22.32 13.40 8.13
CA TRP A 137 -21.93 12.76 9.38
C TRP A 137 -20.54 13.23 9.85
N LEU A 138 -19.54 13.19 8.96
CA LEU A 138 -18.18 13.65 9.28
C LEU A 138 -18.14 15.15 9.60
N SER A 139 -18.93 15.97 8.89
CA SER A 139 -19.03 17.40 9.13
C SER A 139 -19.66 17.73 10.49
N GLU A 140 -20.69 16.99 10.90
CA GLU A 140 -21.32 17.10 12.24
C GLU A 140 -20.33 16.76 13.35
N HIS A 141 -19.42 15.81 13.09
CA HIS A 141 -18.33 15.43 13.99
C HIS A 141 -17.10 16.33 13.87
N LYS A 142 -17.16 17.39 13.07
CA LYS A 142 -16.11 18.43 12.91
C LYS A 142 -14.74 17.86 12.57
N VAL A 143 -14.68 16.83 11.72
CA VAL A 143 -13.41 16.29 11.23
C VAL A 143 -12.62 17.35 10.46
N ALA A 144 -11.30 17.34 10.57
CA ALA A 144 -10.45 18.23 9.80
C ALA A 144 -10.44 17.79 8.32
N HIS A 145 -10.71 18.71 7.41
CA HIS A 145 -10.69 18.45 5.97
C HIS A 145 -9.26 18.41 5.43
N ALA A 146 -9.00 17.49 4.50
CA ALA A 146 -7.82 17.51 3.64
C ALA A 146 -8.21 17.86 2.20
N SER A 147 -9.39 17.42 1.72
CA SER A 147 -10.02 17.92 0.49
C SER A 147 -10.78 19.23 0.74
N SER A 148 -11.05 19.99 -0.32
CA SER A 148 -11.95 21.15 -0.25
C SER A 148 -13.43 20.74 -0.02
N GLY A 149 -13.79 19.50 -0.34
CA GLY A 149 -15.11 18.89 -0.22
C GLY A 149 -15.16 17.59 -1.03
N PRO A 150 -16.27 16.82 -0.97
CA PRO A 150 -16.44 15.63 -1.79
C PRO A 150 -16.33 15.94 -3.28
N GLN A 151 -15.57 15.13 -4.00
CA GLN A 151 -15.40 15.24 -5.45
C GLN A 151 -15.99 14.02 -6.14
N ARG A 152 -16.54 14.24 -7.35
CA ARG A 152 -16.94 13.16 -8.26
C ARG A 152 -16.00 13.16 -9.44
N LEU A 153 -15.21 12.10 -9.60
CA LEU A 153 -14.25 11.99 -10.69
C LEU A 153 -14.96 12.01 -12.05
N PRO A 154 -14.40 12.73 -13.03
CA PRO A 154 -15.08 13.04 -14.30
C PRO A 154 -15.28 11.80 -15.17
N ALA A 155 -16.37 11.79 -15.95
CA ALA A 155 -16.77 10.65 -16.78
C ALA A 155 -15.79 10.30 -17.90
N TRP A 156 -14.93 11.24 -18.32
CA TRP A 156 -13.89 10.97 -19.32
C TRP A 156 -12.82 9.99 -18.81
N ASN A 157 -12.62 9.92 -17.50
CA ASN A 157 -11.73 8.93 -16.89
C ASN A 157 -12.42 7.57 -16.86
N LYS A 158 -12.08 6.70 -17.82
CA LYS A 158 -12.75 5.41 -18.00
C LYS A 158 -12.66 4.53 -16.74
N ASN A 159 -11.52 4.57 -16.05
CA ASN A 159 -11.27 3.68 -14.91
C ASN A 159 -11.79 4.27 -13.58
N ALA A 160 -11.61 5.57 -13.35
CA ALA A 160 -12.02 6.20 -12.10
C ALA A 160 -13.31 7.04 -12.19
N GLY A 161 -13.82 7.33 -13.41
CA GLY A 161 -14.98 8.20 -13.59
C GLY A 161 -16.24 7.76 -12.83
N GLY A 162 -16.87 8.72 -12.18
CA GLY A 162 -18.06 8.50 -11.36
C GLY A 162 -17.79 8.11 -9.91
N ILE A 163 -16.56 7.69 -9.56
CA ILE A 163 -16.15 7.48 -8.17
C ILE A 163 -16.27 8.82 -7.43
N ARG A 164 -16.81 8.78 -6.23
CA ARG A 164 -16.86 9.93 -5.33
C ARG A 164 -15.89 9.70 -4.20
N ALA A 165 -15.13 10.75 -3.83
CA ALA A 165 -14.09 10.65 -2.82
C ALA A 165 -13.99 11.95 -2.00
N PHE A 166 -13.55 11.83 -0.76
CA PHE A 166 -13.30 12.95 0.13
C PHE A 166 -12.21 12.59 1.14
N TYR A 167 -11.16 13.42 1.23
CA TYR A 167 -10.09 13.26 2.21
C TYR A 167 -10.34 14.11 3.45
N PHE A 168 -10.14 13.51 4.60
CA PHE A 168 -10.22 14.14 5.91
C PHE A 168 -9.09 13.62 6.81
N LYS A 169 -8.98 14.12 8.02
CA LYS A 169 -7.92 13.74 8.95
C LYS A 169 -8.50 13.20 10.25
N ASP A 170 -7.78 12.23 10.82
CA ASP A 170 -8.01 11.80 12.20
C ASP A 170 -7.47 12.84 13.21
N PRO A 171 -7.63 12.62 14.55
CA PRO A 171 -7.16 13.57 15.57
C PRO A 171 -5.65 13.83 15.58
N ASP A 172 -4.83 12.93 15.05
CA ASP A 172 -3.37 13.08 14.95
C ASP A 172 -2.92 13.69 13.62
N GLY A 173 -3.86 13.85 12.67
CA GLY A 173 -3.59 14.42 11.35
C GLY A 173 -3.33 13.38 10.27
N HIS A 174 -3.54 12.08 10.53
CA HIS A 174 -3.45 11.04 9.51
C HIS A 174 -4.55 11.24 8.46
N PRO A 175 -4.20 11.26 7.17
CA PRO A 175 -5.20 11.35 6.11
C PRO A 175 -6.03 10.06 6.03
N LEU A 176 -7.33 10.23 5.91
CA LEU A 176 -8.30 9.16 5.66
C LEU A 176 -9.14 9.56 4.46
N GLU A 177 -9.67 8.58 3.76
CA GLU A 177 -10.57 8.79 2.64
C GLU A 177 -11.92 8.10 2.90
N ILE A 178 -13.03 8.79 2.57
CA ILE A 178 -14.29 8.09 2.27
C ILE A 178 -14.46 8.03 0.76
N LEU A 179 -14.87 6.85 0.26
CA LEU A 179 -14.99 6.57 -1.15
C LEU A 179 -16.30 5.83 -1.45
N GLU A 180 -17.03 6.30 -2.48
CA GLU A 180 -18.24 5.65 -2.99
C GLU A 180 -18.00 5.22 -4.44
N PHE A 181 -18.16 3.93 -4.70
CA PHE A 181 -18.12 3.38 -6.05
C PHE A 181 -19.47 3.51 -6.76
N PRO A 182 -19.52 3.99 -8.01
CA PRO A 182 -20.71 3.90 -8.81
C PRO A 182 -21.00 2.44 -9.22
N PRO A 183 -22.23 2.13 -9.63
CA PRO A 183 -22.57 0.78 -10.12
C PRO A 183 -21.57 0.28 -11.17
N GLY A 184 -21.13 -0.97 -11.01
CA GLY A 184 -20.19 -1.64 -11.91
C GLY A 184 -18.72 -1.32 -11.69
N LYS A 185 -18.34 -0.53 -10.67
CA LYS A 185 -16.95 -0.30 -10.26
C LYS A 185 -16.71 -0.78 -8.82
N GLY A 186 -15.44 -1.02 -8.49
CA GLY A 186 -15.04 -1.57 -7.20
C GLY A 186 -15.36 -3.06 -7.04
N ASP A 187 -15.11 -3.60 -5.85
CA ASP A 187 -15.44 -4.97 -5.52
C ASP A 187 -16.99 -5.13 -5.42
N PRO A 188 -17.59 -6.19 -6.00
CA PRO A 188 -19.03 -6.46 -5.86
C PRO A 188 -19.53 -6.49 -4.41
N LYS A 189 -18.68 -6.76 -3.43
CA LYS A 189 -19.06 -6.73 -2.00
C LYS A 189 -19.54 -5.34 -1.56
N TRP A 190 -19.03 -4.26 -2.16
CA TRP A 190 -19.38 -2.88 -1.82
C TRP A 190 -20.79 -2.48 -2.26
N HIS A 191 -21.39 -3.22 -3.20
CA HIS A 191 -22.72 -2.98 -3.73
C HIS A 191 -23.82 -3.83 -3.07
N ARG A 192 -23.45 -4.66 -2.10
CA ARG A 192 -24.43 -5.47 -1.36
C ARG A 192 -25.18 -4.61 -0.34
N PRO A 193 -26.52 -4.74 -0.22
CA PRO A 193 -27.25 -4.04 0.83
C PRO A 193 -26.72 -4.44 2.21
N ALA A 194 -26.10 -3.50 2.92
CA ALA A 194 -25.47 -3.77 4.22
C ALA A 194 -26.19 -3.13 5.40
N GLY A 195 -27.13 -2.19 5.15
CA GLY A 195 -27.80 -1.41 6.20
C GLY A 195 -26.84 -0.55 7.02
N ARG A 196 -25.60 -0.36 6.53
CA ARG A 196 -24.52 0.40 7.18
C ARG A 196 -24.02 1.49 6.24
N LEU A 197 -23.60 2.63 6.81
CA LEU A 197 -23.04 3.75 6.07
C LEU A 197 -21.59 3.49 5.68
N PHE A 198 -20.76 3.05 6.64
CA PHE A 198 -19.36 2.69 6.44
C PHE A 198 -19.26 1.17 6.28
N LEU A 199 -18.68 0.71 5.19
CA LEU A 199 -18.75 -0.70 4.78
C LEU A 199 -17.48 -1.50 5.10
N GLY A 200 -16.30 -0.89 4.93
CA GLY A 200 -15.00 -1.55 5.09
C GLY A 200 -13.89 -0.72 4.44
N ILE A 201 -12.70 -1.30 4.31
CA ILE A 201 -11.53 -0.67 3.70
C ILE A 201 -11.24 -1.33 2.35
N ASP A 202 -11.22 -0.53 1.28
CA ASP A 202 -10.85 -1.05 -0.04
C ASP A 202 -9.33 -1.12 -0.21
N HIS A 203 -8.61 -0.07 0.15
CA HIS A 203 -7.16 0.01 -0.03
C HIS A 203 -6.49 0.97 0.96
N THR A 204 -5.16 0.90 1.02
CA THR A 204 -4.31 2.00 1.46
C THR A 204 -3.60 2.57 0.24
N ALA A 205 -3.41 3.89 0.19
CA ALA A 205 -2.69 4.52 -0.91
C ALA A 205 -1.46 5.28 -0.39
N ILE A 206 -0.37 5.20 -1.13
CA ILE A 206 0.93 5.79 -0.81
C ILE A 206 1.43 6.66 -1.96
N VAL A 207 2.03 7.81 -1.65
CA VAL A 207 2.66 8.66 -2.66
C VAL A 207 4.06 8.15 -2.99
N VAL A 208 4.31 7.93 -4.27
CA VAL A 208 5.58 7.42 -4.78
C VAL A 208 6.22 8.40 -5.77
N ALA A 209 7.55 8.40 -5.84
CA ALA A 209 8.30 9.24 -6.79
C ALA A 209 8.22 8.73 -8.23
N ASP A 210 8.17 7.41 -8.38
CA ASP A 210 8.23 6.70 -9.67
C ASP A 210 7.51 5.36 -9.52
N THR A 211 6.37 5.25 -10.20
CA THR A 211 5.54 4.03 -10.17
C THR A 211 6.30 2.81 -10.68
N ASP A 212 7.13 2.95 -11.72
CA ASP A 212 7.82 1.80 -12.28
C ASP A 212 8.95 1.30 -11.34
N ALA A 213 9.57 2.20 -10.58
CA ALA A 213 10.50 1.82 -9.52
C ALA A 213 9.78 1.08 -8.38
N SER A 214 8.62 1.57 -7.97
CA SER A 214 7.80 0.93 -6.94
C SER A 214 7.26 -0.43 -7.41
N LEU A 215 6.85 -0.56 -8.68
CA LEU A 215 6.39 -1.83 -9.25
C LEU A 215 7.49 -2.91 -9.24
N ARG A 216 8.77 -2.54 -9.45
CA ARG A 216 9.88 -3.49 -9.29
C ARG A 216 9.94 -4.09 -7.89
N PHE A 217 9.54 -3.33 -6.88
CA PHE A 217 9.49 -3.83 -5.50
C PHE A 217 8.18 -4.56 -5.19
N TYR A 218 7.04 -3.90 -5.35
CA TYR A 218 5.74 -4.46 -4.96
C TYR A 218 5.30 -5.64 -5.84
N ARG A 219 5.47 -5.54 -7.15
CA ARG A 219 5.06 -6.56 -8.11
C ARG A 219 6.13 -7.64 -8.27
N ASP A 220 7.38 -7.23 -8.60
CA ASP A 220 8.41 -8.19 -9.06
C ASP A 220 9.10 -8.89 -7.89
N VAL A 221 9.21 -8.25 -6.71
CA VAL A 221 9.79 -8.86 -5.50
C VAL A 221 8.72 -9.45 -4.60
N LEU A 222 7.70 -8.68 -4.22
CA LEU A 222 6.68 -9.14 -3.26
C LEU A 222 5.60 -10.01 -3.91
N GLY A 223 5.39 -9.89 -5.22
CA GLY A 223 4.44 -10.70 -5.98
C GLY A 223 3.00 -10.16 -5.97
N LEU A 224 2.80 -8.87 -5.67
CA LEU A 224 1.49 -8.25 -5.80
C LEU A 224 1.12 -8.09 -7.28
N ARG A 225 -0.17 -8.16 -7.59
CA ARG A 225 -0.67 -8.03 -8.96
C ARG A 225 -1.21 -6.62 -9.20
N VAL A 226 -0.86 -6.02 -10.33
CA VAL A 226 -1.53 -4.81 -10.82
C VAL A 226 -2.95 -5.19 -11.26
N VAL A 227 -3.94 -4.49 -10.74
CA VAL A 227 -5.36 -4.74 -11.01
C VAL A 227 -6.09 -3.56 -11.63
N GLY A 228 -5.45 -2.39 -11.67
CA GLY A 228 -5.99 -1.20 -12.29
C GLY A 228 -4.96 -0.09 -12.41
N GLU A 229 -5.14 0.76 -13.41
CA GLU A 229 -4.35 1.98 -13.59
C GLU A 229 -5.28 3.10 -14.06
N SER A 230 -5.01 4.31 -13.64
CA SER A 230 -5.70 5.50 -14.13
C SER A 230 -4.76 6.69 -14.13
N GLU A 231 -5.06 7.68 -14.96
CA GLU A 231 -4.45 8.98 -14.90
C GLU A 231 -5.55 9.99 -14.53
N ASN A 232 -5.38 10.62 -13.38
CA ASN A 232 -6.36 11.52 -12.79
C ASN A 232 -5.83 12.95 -12.81
N TYR A 233 -6.62 13.89 -13.30
CA TYR A 233 -6.28 15.32 -13.36
C TYR A 233 -7.54 16.19 -13.50
N GLY A 234 -7.36 17.50 -13.46
CA GLY A 234 -8.42 18.48 -13.57
C GLY A 234 -8.95 18.94 -12.21
N THR A 235 -9.93 19.82 -12.25
CA THR A 235 -10.44 20.54 -11.07
C THR A 235 -10.88 19.61 -9.94
N GLU A 236 -11.54 18.50 -10.28
CA GLU A 236 -11.99 17.52 -9.29
C GLU A 236 -10.82 16.86 -8.56
N GLN A 237 -9.75 16.56 -9.29
CA GLN A 237 -8.55 15.96 -8.68
C GLN A 237 -7.78 16.96 -7.85
N GLU A 238 -7.68 18.21 -8.32
CA GLU A 238 -7.06 19.31 -7.55
C GLU A 238 -7.79 19.55 -6.23
N HIS A 239 -9.11 19.60 -6.24
CA HIS A 239 -9.93 19.76 -5.05
C HIS A 239 -9.91 18.55 -4.12
N LEU A 240 -9.84 17.33 -4.66
CA LEU A 240 -9.72 16.12 -3.87
C LEU A 240 -8.41 16.08 -3.09
N ASN A 241 -7.29 16.34 -3.76
CA ASN A 241 -5.97 16.32 -3.13
C ASN A 241 -5.62 17.64 -2.42
N ASN A 242 -6.40 18.71 -2.66
CA ASN A 242 -6.06 20.08 -2.25
C ASN A 242 -4.64 20.48 -2.73
N VAL A 243 -4.34 20.15 -3.99
CA VAL A 243 -3.07 20.43 -4.67
C VAL A 243 -3.37 20.99 -6.04
N PHE A 244 -3.01 22.25 -6.25
CA PHE A 244 -3.22 22.94 -7.54
C PHE A 244 -2.39 22.29 -8.65
N GLY A 245 -3.02 22.06 -9.82
CA GLY A 245 -2.40 21.41 -10.97
C GLY A 245 -2.15 19.90 -10.77
N ALA A 246 -2.81 19.27 -9.80
CA ALA A 246 -2.63 17.84 -9.53
C ALA A 246 -2.94 16.97 -10.75
N ARG A 247 -1.95 16.20 -11.18
CA ARG A 247 -2.05 15.16 -12.20
C ARG A 247 -1.32 13.93 -11.70
N LEU A 248 -2.06 12.84 -11.52
CA LEU A 248 -1.56 11.61 -10.91
C LEU A 248 -1.66 10.43 -11.86
N ARG A 249 -0.61 9.60 -11.89
CA ARG A 249 -0.71 8.20 -12.28
C ARG A 249 -1.04 7.41 -11.03
N ILE A 250 -2.17 6.69 -11.05
CA ILE A 250 -2.63 5.83 -9.96
C ILE A 250 -2.54 4.38 -10.43
N THR A 251 -1.88 3.53 -9.63
CA THR A 251 -1.73 2.11 -9.94
C THR A 251 -2.17 1.28 -8.75
N ALA A 252 -3.24 0.52 -8.92
CA ALA A 252 -3.81 -0.33 -7.88
C ALA A 252 -3.17 -1.72 -7.89
N LEU A 253 -2.71 -2.16 -6.73
CA LEU A 253 -2.09 -3.45 -6.47
C LEU A 253 -2.92 -4.28 -5.51
N ARG A 254 -2.94 -5.62 -5.70
CA ARG A 254 -3.61 -6.57 -4.81
C ARG A 254 -2.70 -7.76 -4.50
N ALA A 255 -2.65 -8.13 -3.23
CA ALA A 255 -2.25 -9.48 -2.81
C ALA A 255 -3.39 -10.47 -3.09
N PRO A 256 -3.18 -11.79 -2.93
CA PRO A 256 -4.26 -12.77 -3.02
C PRO A 256 -5.45 -12.49 -2.11
N SER A 257 -5.24 -11.85 -0.95
CA SER A 257 -6.32 -11.45 -0.03
C SER A 257 -6.02 -10.14 0.70
N GLY A 258 -7.08 -9.53 1.26
CA GLY A 258 -7.03 -8.29 2.00
C GLY A 258 -7.19 -7.02 1.14
N PRO A 259 -7.07 -5.84 1.76
CA PRO A 259 -7.17 -4.56 1.08
C PRO A 259 -6.07 -4.34 0.04
N GLY A 260 -6.30 -3.44 -0.93
CA GLY A 260 -5.32 -3.05 -1.93
C GLY A 260 -4.23 -2.14 -1.40
N ILE A 261 -3.20 -1.98 -2.23
CA ILE A 261 -2.21 -0.89 -2.09
C ILE A 261 -2.25 -0.09 -3.39
N GLU A 262 -2.52 1.21 -3.31
CA GLU A 262 -2.45 2.11 -4.46
C GLU A 262 -1.18 2.95 -4.43
N LEU A 263 -0.51 3.02 -5.58
CA LEU A 263 0.62 3.90 -5.81
C LEU A 263 0.11 5.20 -6.44
N LEU A 264 0.41 6.33 -5.82
CA LEU A 264 0.04 7.67 -6.27
C LEU A 264 1.29 8.40 -6.75
N GLU A 265 1.59 8.38 -8.04
CA GLU A 265 2.67 9.18 -8.60
C GLU A 265 2.13 10.52 -9.09
N TYR A 266 2.57 11.62 -8.47
CA TYR A 266 2.26 12.96 -8.95
C TYR A 266 3.12 13.29 -10.16
N LEU A 267 2.51 13.27 -11.35
CA LEU A 267 3.14 13.70 -12.61
C LEU A 267 3.29 15.23 -12.62
N ALA A 268 2.38 15.93 -11.90
CA ALA A 268 2.43 17.36 -11.61
C ALA A 268 1.59 17.64 -10.33
N PRO A 269 2.01 18.60 -9.47
CA PRO A 269 3.38 19.10 -9.36
C PRO A 269 4.34 18.00 -8.84
N ARG A 270 5.63 18.12 -9.13
CA ARG A 270 6.65 17.14 -8.69
C ARG A 270 7.47 17.63 -7.50
N ASP A 271 6.98 18.61 -6.77
CA ASP A 271 7.68 19.25 -5.64
C ASP A 271 7.33 18.63 -4.27
N GLY A 272 6.65 17.47 -4.25
CA GLY A 272 6.39 16.72 -3.03
C GLY A 272 7.68 16.34 -2.30
N ARG A 273 7.75 16.61 -1.01
CA ARG A 273 8.93 16.38 -0.18
C ARG A 273 9.18 14.88 0.01
N PRO A 274 10.44 14.42 0.01
CA PRO A 274 10.76 13.02 0.28
C PRO A 274 10.47 12.66 1.74
N MET A 275 10.29 11.36 2.03
CA MET A 275 10.24 10.84 3.40
C MET A 275 11.48 11.34 4.16
N PRO A 276 11.31 11.90 5.37
CA PRO A 276 12.46 12.28 6.19
C PRO A 276 13.40 11.08 6.41
N PRO A 277 14.70 11.20 6.13
CA PRO A 277 15.63 10.06 6.20
C PRO A 277 15.82 9.52 7.62
N ASP A 278 15.51 10.34 8.62
CA ASP A 278 15.56 10.01 10.05
C ASP A 278 14.19 9.65 10.64
N ALA A 279 13.17 9.44 9.79
CA ALA A 279 11.85 9.02 10.24
C ALA A 279 11.92 7.66 10.96
N LYS A 280 11.27 7.59 12.13
CA LYS A 280 11.25 6.40 12.99
C LYS A 280 9.84 5.83 13.10
N ALA A 281 9.73 4.58 13.55
CA ALA A 281 8.44 3.92 13.72
C ALA A 281 7.56 4.57 14.81
N ASN A 282 8.15 5.29 15.75
CA ASN A 282 7.43 6.04 16.78
C ASN A 282 7.04 7.47 16.37
N ASP A 283 7.44 7.98 15.21
CA ASP A 283 6.96 9.27 14.70
C ASP A 283 5.49 9.14 14.23
N LEU A 284 4.67 10.15 14.44
CA LEU A 284 3.24 10.10 14.04
C LEU A 284 3.04 10.04 12.53
N LEU A 285 4.02 10.43 11.72
CA LEU A 285 3.97 10.25 10.26
C LEU A 285 4.21 8.79 9.84
N HIS A 286 4.50 7.87 10.79
CA HIS A 286 4.78 6.48 10.47
C HIS A 286 3.49 5.70 10.25
N TRP A 287 3.41 5.12 9.06
CA TRP A 287 2.46 4.09 8.70
C TRP A 287 3.21 2.80 8.41
N GLN A 288 2.57 1.66 8.63
CA GLN A 288 3.11 0.37 8.20
C GLN A 288 2.00 -0.52 7.63
N THR A 289 2.22 -1.07 6.45
CA THR A 289 1.29 -2.04 5.87
C THR A 289 1.76 -3.44 6.23
N ARG A 290 0.91 -4.23 6.90
CA ARG A 290 1.24 -5.62 7.30
C ARG A 290 0.96 -6.58 6.17
N LEU A 291 2.02 -7.28 5.74
CA LEU A 291 2.01 -8.28 4.69
C LEU A 291 2.31 -9.66 5.28
N VAL A 292 1.52 -10.66 4.91
CA VAL A 292 1.74 -12.04 5.36
C VAL A 292 2.53 -12.81 4.31
N THR A 293 3.55 -13.53 4.78
CA THR A 293 4.34 -14.47 3.99
C THR A 293 4.31 -15.86 4.61
N GLY A 294 4.53 -16.89 3.81
CA GLY A 294 4.74 -18.26 4.31
C GLY A 294 6.20 -18.57 4.66
N ASP A 295 7.14 -17.64 4.35
CA ASP A 295 8.57 -17.77 4.64
C ASP A 295 9.20 -16.38 4.80
N ALA A 296 9.33 -15.95 6.04
CA ALA A 296 9.92 -14.65 6.37
C ALA A 296 11.41 -14.56 5.99
N ALA A 297 12.14 -15.68 6.01
CA ALA A 297 13.56 -15.70 5.64
C ALA A 297 13.74 -15.49 4.13
N ALA A 298 12.95 -16.18 3.31
CA ALA A 298 12.96 -16.00 1.86
C ALA A 298 12.51 -14.56 1.48
N ALA A 299 11.47 -14.04 2.13
CA ALA A 299 11.02 -12.65 1.91
C ALA A 299 12.09 -11.62 2.28
N ALA A 300 12.79 -11.80 3.41
CA ALA A 300 13.87 -10.93 3.82
C ALA A 300 15.07 -10.98 2.86
N LEU A 301 15.41 -12.18 2.36
CA LEU A 301 16.46 -12.34 1.35
C LEU A 301 16.10 -11.60 0.06
N ALA A 302 14.88 -11.78 -0.45
CA ALA A 302 14.41 -11.10 -1.65
C ALA A 302 14.43 -9.57 -1.49
N ALA A 303 13.96 -9.05 -0.35
CA ALA A 303 14.01 -7.62 -0.03
C ALA A 303 15.46 -7.09 0.01
N ARG A 304 16.43 -7.86 0.56
CA ARG A 304 17.85 -7.49 0.55
C ARG A 304 18.44 -7.45 -0.85
N VAL A 305 18.13 -8.45 -1.68
CA VAL A 305 18.56 -8.49 -3.09
C VAL A 305 18.02 -7.27 -3.84
N ALA A 306 16.78 -6.87 -3.56
CA ALA A 306 16.16 -5.66 -4.10
C ALA A 306 16.68 -4.36 -3.48
N LYS A 307 17.64 -4.43 -2.52
CA LYS A 307 18.24 -3.28 -1.81
C LYS A 307 17.21 -2.45 -1.03
N ALA A 308 16.14 -3.07 -0.54
CA ALA A 308 15.20 -2.39 0.34
C ALA A 308 15.88 -1.97 1.65
N ALA A 309 15.45 -0.85 2.21
CA ALA A 309 16.00 -0.32 3.45
C ALA A 309 15.36 -1.04 4.65
N PHE A 310 16.17 -1.81 5.40
CA PHE A 310 15.71 -2.53 6.58
C PHE A 310 15.67 -1.60 7.81
N VAL A 311 14.55 -1.61 8.52
CA VAL A 311 14.42 -1.03 9.87
C VAL A 311 14.83 -2.07 10.90
N SER A 312 14.29 -3.29 10.81
CA SER A 312 14.76 -4.42 11.62
C SER A 312 16.12 -4.91 11.12
N PRO A 313 17.04 -5.39 11.98
CA PRO A 313 18.33 -5.95 11.54
C PRO A 313 18.19 -7.20 10.66
N GLY A 314 17.03 -7.85 10.67
CA GLY A 314 16.68 -9.04 9.91
C GLY A 314 15.34 -9.56 10.36
N VAL A 315 15.08 -10.87 10.12
CA VAL A 315 13.88 -11.53 10.67
C VAL A 315 14.01 -11.64 12.18
N ILE A 316 13.01 -11.14 12.89
CA ILE A 316 12.92 -11.20 14.35
C ILE A 316 11.92 -12.29 14.73
N VAL A 317 12.28 -13.12 15.71
CA VAL A 317 11.38 -14.09 16.33
C VAL A 317 10.64 -13.37 17.48
N ILE A 318 9.31 -13.54 17.52
CA ILE A 318 8.42 -12.98 18.55
C ILE A 318 7.82 -14.16 19.33
N PRO A 319 8.45 -14.62 20.43
CA PRO A 319 8.09 -15.87 21.09
C PRO A 319 6.68 -15.85 21.71
N ASP A 320 6.27 -14.72 22.27
CA ASP A 320 4.97 -14.54 22.93
C ASP A 320 3.83 -14.32 21.94
N ARG A 321 4.15 -14.07 20.66
CA ARG A 321 3.17 -13.74 19.62
C ARG A 321 2.20 -12.60 19.98
N GLY A 322 2.63 -11.67 20.81
CA GLY A 322 1.78 -10.59 21.31
C GLY A 322 1.12 -9.76 20.19
N LEU A 323 1.80 -9.62 19.05
CA LEU A 323 1.25 -8.96 17.85
C LEU A 323 0.61 -9.94 16.84
N GLY A 324 0.31 -11.19 17.26
CA GLY A 324 -0.41 -12.19 16.46
C GLY A 324 0.42 -12.84 15.34
N PHE A 325 1.75 -12.78 15.40
CA PHE A 325 2.66 -13.49 14.50
C PHE A 325 3.88 -13.99 15.26
N GLY A 326 4.56 -15.02 14.72
CA GLY A 326 5.73 -15.62 15.36
C GLY A 326 7.06 -15.08 14.86
N ARG A 327 7.12 -14.56 13.64
CA ARG A 327 8.35 -14.05 13.01
C ARG A 327 7.99 -12.88 12.11
N GLY A 328 8.89 -11.90 11.99
CA GLY A 328 8.66 -10.78 11.08
C GLY A 328 9.84 -9.82 11.00
N PHE A 329 9.75 -8.87 10.11
CA PHE A 329 10.70 -7.78 9.94
C PHE A 329 10.01 -6.55 9.37
N LEU A 330 10.57 -5.38 9.65
CA LEU A 330 10.12 -4.10 9.14
C LEU A 330 11.12 -3.61 8.09
N VAL A 331 10.63 -3.26 6.92
CA VAL A 331 11.40 -2.80 5.77
C VAL A 331 10.71 -1.59 5.15
N ARG A 332 11.48 -0.74 4.48
CA ARG A 332 10.94 0.40 3.72
C ARG A 332 11.03 0.14 2.22
N ASP A 333 10.00 0.58 1.51
CA ASP A 333 9.98 0.62 0.06
C ASP A 333 10.95 1.69 -0.49
N PRO A 334 11.07 1.86 -1.82
CA PRO A 334 11.97 2.86 -2.42
C PRO A 334 11.72 4.31 -2.00
N ASP A 335 10.49 4.65 -1.59
CA ASP A 335 10.10 5.99 -1.17
C ASP A 335 10.08 6.18 0.36
N GLY A 336 10.29 5.11 1.13
CA GLY A 336 10.40 5.12 2.59
C GLY A 336 9.15 4.65 3.32
N HIS A 337 8.08 4.21 2.62
CA HIS A 337 6.90 3.63 3.26
C HIS A 337 7.23 2.29 3.91
N ALA A 338 6.77 2.10 5.15
CA ALA A 338 7.12 0.91 5.89
C ALA A 338 6.17 -0.26 5.62
N LEU A 339 6.77 -1.44 5.47
CA LEU A 339 6.10 -2.71 5.32
C LEU A 339 6.53 -3.65 6.44
N GLU A 340 5.58 -4.11 7.23
CA GLU A 340 5.79 -5.16 8.23
C GLU A 340 5.48 -6.51 7.60
N ILE A 341 6.52 -7.28 7.27
CA ILE A 341 6.37 -8.58 6.63
C ILE A 341 6.45 -9.65 7.71
N VAL A 342 5.35 -10.41 7.87
CA VAL A 342 5.18 -11.34 8.99
C VAL A 342 4.88 -12.75 8.53
N GLU A 343 5.36 -13.71 9.32
CA GLU A 343 5.03 -15.14 9.24
C GLU A 343 4.26 -15.52 10.51
N PRO A 344 3.02 -16.02 10.39
CA PRO A 344 2.13 -16.37 11.52
C PRO A 344 2.68 -17.33 12.53
#